data_1d8c8d8c378e8330ba7147bef4f1a4b9
#
_entry.id   1d8c8d8c378e8330ba7147bef4f1a4b9
#
_cell.length_a   1.000
_cell.length_b   1.000
_cell.length_c   1.000
_cell.angle_alpha   90.00
_cell.angle_beta   90.00
_cell.angle_gamma   90.00
#
_symmetry.space_group_name_H-M   'P 1'
#
loop_
_entity.id
_entity.type
_entity.pdbx_description
1 polymer ?
#
loop_
_entity_poly.entity_id
_entity_poly.type
_entity_poly.pdbx_seq_one_letter_code
_entity_poly.pdbx_strand_id
1 'polypeptide(L)'
;KTHILTMRAARLVYREHVAPESILVLAYNRAVVIELKNRLSTLFSELGMPRLGRRIKVFTFHGLAKRCLQGKLNDIETSSWELALASSLQLEPQLFTSLFPRLEYLMIDEFQDITATRLQVLNLIVSQYQDLRLFTIGDINQSIYGFDRINNHGSNQRISVQEYAAKLCPEPYYYYLQQRFKPVTMTLCRNYRSYPDILKLASEFLKDKTYLPVSDPKIASFAPKHEYARV
;
A
#
# COMPACT_ATOMS: atom_id res chain seq x y z
N LYS A 1 0.89 -6.21 -9.43
CA LYS A 1 1.00 -6.01 -7.98
C LYS A 1 -0.27 -6.47 -7.27
N THR A 2 -1.40 -5.84 -7.48
CA THR A 2 -2.70 -6.12 -6.82
C THR A 2 -3.13 -7.60 -6.91
N HIS A 3 -2.87 -8.28 -8.05
CA HIS A 3 -3.13 -9.72 -8.19
C HIS A 3 -2.34 -10.57 -7.18
N ILE A 4 -1.06 -10.27 -6.97
CA ILE A 4 -0.22 -10.99 -6.00
C ILE A 4 -0.77 -10.80 -4.58
N LEU A 5 -1.22 -9.59 -4.24
CA LEU A 5 -1.82 -9.30 -2.94
C LEU A 5 -3.09 -10.12 -2.71
N THR A 6 -3.99 -10.18 -3.70
CA THR A 6 -5.21 -11.00 -3.61
C THR A 6 -4.91 -12.50 -3.53
N MET A 7 -3.94 -13.00 -4.31
CA MET A 7 -3.50 -14.40 -4.25
C MET A 7 -2.87 -14.75 -2.90
N ARG A 8 -2.07 -13.82 -2.31
CA ARG A 8 -1.50 -14.01 -0.98
C ARG A 8 -2.59 -14.10 0.09
N ALA A 9 -3.58 -13.18 0.05
CA ALA A 9 -4.71 -13.21 0.98
C ALA A 9 -5.52 -14.52 0.86
N ALA A 10 -5.79 -14.97 -0.37
CA ALA A 10 -6.49 -16.23 -0.61
C ALA A 10 -5.69 -17.44 -0.11
N ARG A 11 -4.38 -17.46 -0.35
CA ARG A 11 -3.50 -18.52 0.16
C ARG A 11 -3.51 -18.59 1.68
N LEU A 12 -3.45 -17.45 2.38
CA LEU A 12 -3.52 -17.38 3.84
C LEU A 12 -4.78 -18.07 4.36
N VAL A 13 -5.93 -17.77 3.76
CA VAL A 13 -7.21 -18.34 4.19
C VAL A 13 -7.34 -19.81 3.77
N TYR A 14 -7.03 -20.12 2.51
CA TYR A 14 -7.30 -21.44 1.93
C TYR A 14 -6.29 -22.51 2.36
N ARG A 15 -5.00 -22.16 2.40
CA ARG A 15 -3.91 -23.10 2.66
C ARG A 15 -3.36 -23.03 4.09
N GLU A 16 -3.31 -21.82 4.64
CA GLU A 16 -2.70 -21.57 5.95
C GLU A 16 -3.78 -21.47 7.05
N HIS A 17 -5.07 -21.62 6.68
CA HIS A 17 -6.24 -21.63 7.56
C HIS A 17 -6.36 -20.39 8.44
N VAL A 18 -5.84 -19.26 7.98
CA VAL A 18 -5.95 -17.96 8.64
C VAL A 18 -7.39 -17.49 8.58
N ALA A 19 -7.94 -17.02 9.69
CA ALA A 19 -9.29 -16.47 9.73
C ALA A 19 -9.39 -15.23 8.83
N PRO A 20 -10.35 -15.12 7.89
CA PRO A 20 -10.44 -13.99 6.98
C PRO A 20 -10.55 -12.64 7.70
N GLU A 21 -11.18 -12.62 8.88
CA GLU A 21 -11.33 -11.42 9.71
C GLU A 21 -10.04 -10.95 10.35
N SER A 22 -9.04 -11.82 10.47
CA SER A 22 -7.72 -11.48 11.00
C SER A 22 -6.80 -10.87 9.94
N ILE A 23 -7.33 -10.67 8.70
CA ILE A 23 -6.60 -10.04 7.60
C ILE A 23 -7.18 -8.65 7.34
N LEU A 24 -6.34 -7.62 7.45
CA LEU A 24 -6.64 -6.25 7.06
C LEU A 24 -5.81 -5.88 5.84
N VAL A 25 -6.47 -5.38 4.79
CA VAL A 25 -5.84 -4.85 3.59
C VAL A 25 -6.06 -3.34 3.55
N LEU A 26 -4.98 -2.58 3.42
CA LEU A 26 -5.01 -1.14 3.21
C LEU A 26 -4.60 -0.81 1.79
N ALA A 27 -5.43 -0.03 1.12
CA ALA A 27 -5.20 0.45 -0.25
C ALA A 27 -5.18 1.97 -0.29
N TYR A 28 -4.57 2.50 -1.35
CA TYR A 28 -4.39 3.93 -1.49
C TYR A 28 -5.71 4.69 -1.68
N ASN A 29 -6.59 4.22 -2.56
CA ASN A 29 -7.82 4.91 -2.91
C ASN A 29 -9.05 3.99 -2.95
N ARG A 30 -10.24 4.60 -3.04
CA ARG A 30 -11.52 3.90 -3.02
C ARG A 30 -11.72 2.97 -4.24
N ALA A 31 -11.23 3.35 -5.41
CA ALA A 31 -11.37 2.53 -6.61
C ALA A 31 -10.59 1.21 -6.46
N VAL A 32 -9.37 1.26 -5.92
CA VAL A 32 -8.56 0.07 -5.63
C VAL A 32 -9.23 -0.81 -4.55
N VAL A 33 -9.84 -0.22 -3.52
CA VAL A 33 -10.61 -0.98 -2.52
C VAL A 33 -11.76 -1.76 -3.15
N ILE A 34 -12.51 -1.14 -4.07
CA ILE A 34 -13.61 -1.81 -4.79
C ILE A 34 -13.05 -2.94 -5.67
N GLU A 35 -12.00 -2.68 -6.41
CA GLU A 35 -11.32 -3.69 -7.24
C GLU A 35 -10.83 -4.88 -6.42
N LEU A 36 -10.14 -4.63 -5.31
CA LEU A 36 -9.66 -5.68 -4.41
C LEU A 36 -10.79 -6.54 -3.85
N LYS A 37 -11.89 -5.92 -3.39
CA LYS A 37 -13.07 -6.63 -2.90
C LYS A 37 -13.69 -7.52 -3.98
N ASN A 38 -13.81 -7.01 -5.20
CA ASN A 38 -14.36 -7.77 -6.34
C ASN A 38 -13.45 -8.96 -6.68
N ARG A 39 -12.14 -8.74 -6.79
CA ARG A 39 -11.15 -9.79 -7.07
C ARG A 39 -11.14 -10.87 -5.99
N LEU A 40 -11.16 -10.49 -4.71
CA LEU A 40 -11.27 -11.44 -3.59
C LEU A 40 -12.59 -12.23 -3.66
N SER A 41 -13.72 -11.56 -3.92
CA SER A 41 -15.01 -12.21 -4.04
C SER A 41 -15.03 -13.25 -5.18
N THR A 42 -14.53 -12.89 -6.36
CA THR A 42 -14.41 -13.80 -7.51
C THR A 42 -13.52 -15.00 -7.19
N LEU A 43 -12.31 -14.72 -6.70
CA LEU A 43 -11.33 -15.76 -6.39
C LEU A 43 -11.85 -16.77 -5.35
N PHE A 44 -12.48 -16.29 -4.28
CA PHE A 44 -13.07 -17.17 -3.27
C PHE A 44 -14.31 -17.92 -3.78
N SER A 45 -15.06 -17.36 -4.75
CA SER A 45 -16.14 -18.07 -5.42
C SER A 45 -15.60 -19.22 -6.27
N GLU A 46 -14.52 -19.01 -7.02
CA GLU A 46 -13.82 -20.04 -7.80
C GLU A 46 -13.25 -21.17 -6.91
N LEU A 47 -12.84 -20.81 -5.68
CA LEU A 47 -12.38 -21.78 -4.67
C LEU A 47 -13.52 -22.50 -3.93
N GLY A 48 -14.78 -22.27 -4.30
CA GLY A 48 -15.95 -22.87 -3.63
C GLY A 48 -16.30 -22.25 -2.27
N MET A 49 -15.73 -21.08 -1.93
CA MET A 49 -15.89 -20.43 -0.62
C MET A 49 -16.34 -18.97 -0.73
N PRO A 50 -17.47 -18.67 -1.44
CA PRO A 50 -17.82 -17.29 -1.82
C PRO A 50 -18.04 -16.33 -0.63
N ARG A 51 -18.38 -16.87 0.56
CA ARG A 51 -18.60 -16.04 1.75
C ARG A 51 -17.30 -15.55 2.41
N LEU A 52 -16.19 -16.26 2.25
CA LEU A 52 -14.94 -15.95 2.96
C LEU A 52 -14.26 -14.68 2.40
N GLY A 53 -14.29 -14.47 1.07
CA GLY A 53 -13.71 -13.29 0.46
C GLY A 53 -14.28 -11.96 0.97
N ARG A 54 -15.57 -11.94 1.35
CA ARG A 54 -16.24 -10.75 1.89
C ARG A 54 -15.89 -10.48 3.36
N ARG A 55 -15.33 -11.45 4.07
CA ARG A 55 -14.94 -11.32 5.48
C ARG A 55 -13.57 -10.67 5.65
N ILE A 56 -12.71 -10.73 4.62
CA ILE A 56 -11.44 -9.99 4.60
C ILE A 56 -11.73 -8.49 4.65
N LYS A 57 -11.06 -7.80 5.55
CA LYS A 57 -11.26 -6.36 5.75
C LYS A 57 -10.40 -5.57 4.77
N VAL A 58 -11.02 -4.78 3.90
CA VAL A 58 -10.33 -3.95 2.90
C VAL A 58 -10.81 -2.51 3.04
N PHE A 59 -9.88 -1.59 3.35
CA PHE A 59 -10.14 -0.17 3.55
C PHE A 59 -9.09 0.70 2.84
N THR A 60 -9.43 1.96 2.63
CA THR A 60 -8.43 3.04 2.51
C THR A 60 -8.04 3.52 3.89
N PHE A 61 -6.96 4.29 4.03
CA PHE A 61 -6.63 4.94 5.31
C PHE A 61 -7.76 5.85 5.80
N HIS A 62 -8.38 6.63 4.92
CA HIS A 62 -9.58 7.43 5.24
C HIS A 62 -10.76 6.55 5.67
N GLY A 63 -11.00 5.44 4.97
CA GLY A 63 -12.06 4.50 5.32
C GLY A 63 -11.82 3.83 6.67
N LEU A 64 -10.55 3.56 7.00
CA LEU A 64 -10.17 3.05 8.32
C LEU A 64 -10.40 4.11 9.40
N ALA A 65 -9.97 5.37 9.16
CA ALA A 65 -10.23 6.48 10.07
C ALA A 65 -11.73 6.64 10.35
N LYS A 66 -12.55 6.67 9.30
CA LYS A 66 -14.01 6.71 9.45
C LYS A 66 -14.55 5.55 10.28
N ARG A 67 -14.02 4.37 10.12
CA ARG A 67 -14.45 3.18 10.86
C ARG A 67 -14.05 3.21 12.33
N CYS A 68 -12.83 3.67 12.65
CA CYS A 68 -12.32 3.75 14.00
C CYS A 68 -12.96 4.91 14.80
N LEU A 69 -13.18 6.04 14.14
CA LEU A 69 -13.61 7.30 14.77
C LEU A 69 -15.10 7.57 14.62
N GLN A 70 -15.94 6.54 14.55
CA GLN A 70 -17.39 6.67 14.37
C GLN A 70 -17.99 7.76 15.26
N GLY A 71 -18.66 8.74 14.62
CA GLY A 71 -19.30 9.87 15.32
C GLY A 71 -18.36 10.98 15.81
N LYS A 72 -17.04 10.76 15.86
CA LYS A 72 -16.04 11.76 16.28
C LYS A 72 -15.52 12.63 15.11
N LEU A 73 -15.98 12.38 13.87
CA LEU A 73 -15.49 13.04 12.65
C LEU A 73 -16.40 14.18 12.14
N ASN A 74 -17.53 14.42 12.76
CA ASN A 74 -18.54 15.37 12.24
C ASN A 74 -18.01 16.80 12.07
N ASP A 75 -17.05 17.19 12.91
CA ASP A 75 -16.46 18.53 12.93
C ASP A 75 -15.02 18.55 12.37
N ILE A 76 -14.56 17.46 11.77
CA ILE A 76 -13.20 17.32 11.25
C ILE A 76 -13.23 17.29 9.73
N GLU A 77 -12.46 18.16 9.08
CA GLU A 77 -12.28 18.12 7.63
C GLU A 77 -11.75 16.76 7.18
N THR A 78 -12.25 16.26 6.07
CA THR A 78 -11.87 14.95 5.51
C THR A 78 -10.36 14.81 5.27
N SER A 79 -9.69 15.91 4.91
CA SER A 79 -8.24 15.98 4.73
C SER A 79 -7.45 15.67 6.02
N SER A 80 -8.05 15.87 7.18
CA SER A 80 -7.45 15.67 8.50
C SER A 80 -7.80 14.33 9.16
N TRP A 81 -8.60 13.49 8.53
CA TRP A 81 -9.06 12.22 9.13
C TRP A 81 -7.92 11.24 9.46
N GLU A 82 -6.89 11.16 8.64
CA GLU A 82 -5.74 10.28 8.90
C GLU A 82 -4.93 10.79 10.09
N LEU A 83 -4.79 12.11 10.24
CA LEU A 83 -4.14 12.73 11.39
C LEU A 83 -4.96 12.54 12.67
N ALA A 84 -6.28 12.74 12.59
CA ALA A 84 -7.20 12.48 13.69
C ALA A 84 -7.14 11.00 14.14
N LEU A 85 -7.04 10.06 13.18
CA LEU A 85 -6.85 8.65 13.50
C LEU A 85 -5.53 8.41 14.24
N ALA A 86 -4.43 8.98 13.77
CA ALA A 86 -3.12 8.83 14.41
C ALA A 86 -3.16 9.35 15.86
N SER A 87 -3.68 10.56 16.06
CA SER A 87 -3.82 11.17 17.40
C SER A 87 -4.71 10.33 18.32
N SER A 88 -5.85 9.87 17.81
CA SER A 88 -6.78 9.04 18.60
C SER A 88 -6.19 7.68 18.97
N LEU A 89 -5.48 7.02 18.07
CA LEU A 89 -4.83 5.74 18.36
C LEU A 89 -3.68 5.87 19.37
N GLN A 90 -3.05 7.03 19.42
CA GLN A 90 -2.01 7.31 20.42
C GLN A 90 -2.59 7.44 21.82
N LEU A 91 -3.77 8.04 21.96
CA LEU A 91 -4.46 8.26 23.22
C LEU A 91 -5.29 7.03 23.65
N GLU A 92 -5.97 6.42 22.71
CA GLU A 92 -6.92 5.33 22.91
C GLU A 92 -6.62 4.14 21.97
N PRO A 93 -5.55 3.36 22.22
CA PRO A 93 -5.18 2.21 21.36
C PRO A 93 -6.31 1.20 21.17
N GLN A 94 -7.17 1.05 22.17
CA GLN A 94 -8.33 0.14 22.16
C GLN A 94 -9.36 0.45 21.07
N LEU A 95 -9.39 1.65 20.51
CA LEU A 95 -10.26 1.98 19.37
C LEU A 95 -10.01 1.05 18.18
N PHE A 96 -8.76 0.68 17.95
CA PHE A 96 -8.41 -0.21 16.86
C PHE A 96 -8.58 -1.69 17.26
N THR A 97 -8.08 -2.10 18.42
CA THR A 97 -8.13 -3.49 18.86
C THR A 97 -9.56 -3.98 19.10
N SER A 98 -10.50 -3.09 19.46
CA SER A 98 -11.92 -3.43 19.55
C SER A 98 -12.54 -3.80 18.21
N LEU A 99 -12.08 -3.19 17.11
CA LEU A 99 -12.55 -3.48 15.75
C LEU A 99 -11.84 -4.68 15.12
N PHE A 100 -10.60 -4.91 15.52
CA PHE A 100 -9.72 -5.95 14.99
C PHE A 100 -9.04 -6.74 16.12
N PRO A 101 -9.82 -7.45 16.98
CA PRO A 101 -9.28 -8.06 18.20
C PRO A 101 -8.24 -9.17 17.92
N ARG A 102 -8.25 -9.74 16.73
CA ARG A 102 -7.37 -10.85 16.33
C ARG A 102 -6.73 -10.56 14.97
N LEU A 103 -6.08 -9.40 14.84
CA LEU A 103 -5.37 -9.08 13.60
C LEU A 103 -4.06 -9.85 13.54
N GLU A 104 -3.90 -10.70 12.52
CA GLU A 104 -2.69 -11.48 12.26
C GLU A 104 -1.91 -10.98 11.05
N TYR A 105 -2.60 -10.41 10.07
CA TYR A 105 -1.98 -9.92 8.83
C TYR A 105 -2.45 -8.52 8.49
N LEU A 106 -1.48 -7.62 8.29
CA LEU A 106 -1.68 -6.30 7.72
C LEU A 106 -1.03 -6.26 6.34
N MET A 107 -1.84 -6.08 5.32
CA MET A 107 -1.40 -6.05 3.92
C MET A 107 -1.58 -4.65 3.36
N ILE A 108 -0.57 -4.13 2.64
CA ILE A 108 -0.58 -2.76 2.12
C ILE A 108 -0.29 -2.79 0.62
N ASP A 109 -1.23 -2.27 -0.17
CA ASP A 109 -1.05 -2.05 -1.60
C ASP A 109 -0.48 -0.66 -1.87
N GLU A 110 0.30 -0.52 -2.95
CA GLU A 110 0.98 0.71 -3.39
C GLU A 110 1.74 1.40 -2.25
N PHE A 111 2.60 0.62 -1.59
CA PHE A 111 3.33 1.04 -0.39
C PHE A 111 4.19 2.30 -0.60
N GLN A 112 4.66 2.57 -1.83
CA GLN A 112 5.42 3.78 -2.16
C GLN A 112 4.63 5.09 -1.91
N ASP A 113 3.30 5.01 -1.80
CA ASP A 113 2.43 6.16 -1.59
C ASP A 113 2.12 6.43 -0.10
N ILE A 114 2.88 5.81 0.80
CA ILE A 114 2.77 6.03 2.25
C ILE A 114 3.29 7.42 2.60
N THR A 115 2.43 8.22 3.24
CA THR A 115 2.79 9.52 3.83
C THR A 115 3.31 9.35 5.27
N ALA A 116 3.90 10.42 5.84
CA ALA A 116 4.35 10.43 7.24
C ALA A 116 3.23 10.06 8.21
N THR A 117 2.05 10.64 8.03
CA THR A 117 0.86 10.37 8.87
C THR A 117 0.40 8.92 8.75
N ARG A 118 0.37 8.37 7.54
CA ARG A 118 0.03 6.96 7.31
C ARG A 118 1.04 6.02 7.96
N LEU A 119 2.34 6.34 7.86
CA LEU A 119 3.38 5.58 8.53
C LEU A 119 3.20 5.62 10.06
N GLN A 120 2.84 6.78 10.63
CA GLN A 120 2.53 6.90 12.05
C GLN A 120 1.34 5.99 12.44
N VAL A 121 0.24 6.02 11.67
CA VAL A 121 -0.91 5.12 11.88
C VAL A 121 -0.47 3.65 11.83
N LEU A 122 0.32 3.26 10.83
CA LEU A 122 0.83 1.88 10.72
C LEU A 122 1.67 1.47 11.92
N ASN A 123 2.57 2.35 12.38
CA ASN A 123 3.40 2.07 13.55
C ASN A 123 2.57 1.88 14.82
N LEU A 124 1.53 2.71 15.00
CA LEU A 124 0.60 2.60 16.13
C LEU A 124 -0.20 1.29 16.06
N ILE A 125 -0.65 0.88 14.86
CA ILE A 125 -1.33 -0.41 14.67
C ILE A 125 -0.39 -1.57 14.98
N VAL A 126 0.80 -1.58 14.37
CA VAL A 126 1.77 -2.68 14.54
C VAL A 126 2.19 -2.84 16.00
N SER A 127 2.32 -1.75 16.76
CA SER A 127 2.70 -1.81 18.18
C SER A 127 1.66 -2.44 19.09
N GLN A 128 0.41 -2.61 18.64
CA GLN A 128 -0.68 -3.19 19.42
C GLN A 128 -0.75 -4.73 19.35
N TYR A 129 -0.01 -5.34 18.42
CA TYR A 129 -0.04 -6.79 18.20
C TYR A 129 1.37 -7.37 18.18
N GLN A 130 1.60 -8.37 18.99
CA GLN A 130 2.93 -8.99 19.15
C GLN A 130 3.35 -9.78 17.89
N ASP A 131 2.42 -10.51 17.27
CA ASP A 131 2.70 -11.43 16.16
C ASP A 131 2.14 -10.96 14.81
N LEU A 132 1.86 -9.65 14.68
CA LEU A 132 1.34 -9.10 13.43
C LEU A 132 2.36 -9.23 12.30
N ARG A 133 1.94 -9.87 11.23
CA ARG A 133 2.74 -10.03 10.02
C ARG A 133 2.38 -8.97 9.00
N LEU A 134 3.40 -8.24 8.56
CA LEU A 134 3.26 -7.18 7.57
C LEU A 134 3.58 -7.73 6.16
N PHE A 135 2.70 -7.49 5.20
CA PHE A 135 2.93 -7.75 3.78
C PHE A 135 2.71 -6.48 2.99
N THR A 136 3.74 -5.98 2.34
CA THR A 136 3.67 -4.76 1.55
C THR A 136 3.99 -5.06 0.09
N ILE A 137 3.31 -4.39 -0.82
CA ILE A 137 3.59 -4.45 -2.24
C ILE A 137 3.59 -3.04 -2.82
N GLY A 138 4.58 -2.72 -3.64
CA GLY A 138 4.73 -1.39 -4.21
C GLY A 138 5.81 -1.34 -5.28
N ASP A 139 6.03 -0.16 -5.80
CA ASP A 139 7.10 0.16 -6.75
C ASP A 139 7.60 1.57 -6.45
N ILE A 140 8.78 1.68 -5.89
CA ILE A 140 9.36 2.96 -5.45
C ILE A 140 9.49 3.94 -6.62
N ASN A 141 9.75 3.43 -7.83
CA ASN A 141 9.87 4.26 -9.03
C ASN A 141 8.53 4.88 -9.48
N GLN A 142 7.40 4.41 -8.94
CA GLN A 142 6.06 4.96 -9.20
C GLN A 142 5.58 5.92 -8.11
N SER A 143 6.41 6.31 -7.15
CA SER A 143 6.03 7.27 -6.12
C SER A 143 5.84 8.66 -6.71
N ILE A 144 4.60 9.16 -6.68
CA ILE A 144 4.22 10.48 -7.21
C ILE A 144 3.71 11.44 -6.12
N TYR A 145 3.53 10.95 -4.90
CA TYR A 145 2.96 11.72 -3.77
C TYR A 145 4.00 12.32 -2.84
N GLY A 146 5.23 12.52 -3.32
CA GLY A 146 6.28 13.19 -2.55
C GLY A 146 5.99 14.65 -2.19
N PHE A 147 5.03 15.29 -2.89
CA PHE A 147 4.63 16.68 -2.61
C PHE A 147 3.98 16.86 -1.22
N ASP A 148 3.33 15.84 -0.65
CA ASP A 148 2.77 15.89 0.70
C ASP A 148 3.83 16.16 1.78
N ARG A 149 5.10 15.84 1.50
CA ARG A 149 6.23 16.13 2.39
C ARG A 149 6.61 17.61 2.41
N ILE A 150 6.26 18.32 1.35
CA ILE A 150 6.60 19.74 1.17
C ILE A 150 5.62 20.61 1.92
N ASN A 151 4.34 20.25 1.88
CA ASN A 151 3.25 21.04 2.48
C ASN A 151 3.22 20.97 4.02
N ASN A 152 3.81 19.94 4.63
CA ASN A 152 3.81 19.79 6.09
C ASN A 152 4.84 20.67 6.84
N HIS A 153 5.64 21.44 6.12
CA HIS A 153 6.62 22.35 6.73
C HIS A 153 6.18 23.81 6.65
N GLY A 154 4.98 24.18 6.94
CA GLY A 154 4.42 25.49 7.27
C GLY A 154 5.21 26.79 7.00
N SER A 155 6.28 26.76 6.20
CA SER A 155 7.12 27.89 5.87
C SER A 155 6.95 28.25 4.39
N ASN A 156 6.53 29.48 4.12
CA ASN A 156 6.53 30.13 2.81
C ASN A 156 7.94 30.31 2.21
N GLN A 157 8.91 29.48 2.57
CA GLN A 157 10.25 29.53 1.99
C GLN A 157 10.25 28.89 0.60
N ARG A 158 10.74 29.63 -0.38
CA ARG A 158 11.02 29.10 -1.72
C ARG A 158 12.09 28.02 -1.61
N ILE A 159 11.66 26.77 -1.76
CA ILE A 159 12.54 25.62 -1.74
C ILE A 159 13.24 25.53 -3.09
N SER A 160 14.54 25.28 -3.12
CA SER A 160 15.28 25.07 -4.37
C SER A 160 14.79 23.79 -5.08
N VAL A 161 14.96 23.74 -6.41
CA VAL A 161 14.57 22.56 -7.21
C VAL A 161 15.27 21.29 -6.72
N GLN A 162 16.51 21.41 -6.24
CA GLN A 162 17.29 20.29 -5.70
C GLN A 162 16.73 19.79 -4.35
N GLU A 163 16.37 20.72 -3.46
CA GLU A 163 15.69 20.36 -2.18
C GLU A 163 14.31 19.79 -2.42
N TYR A 164 13.60 20.30 -3.44
CA TYR A 164 12.31 19.77 -3.87
C TYR A 164 12.46 18.32 -4.35
N ALA A 165 13.42 18.05 -5.22
CA ALA A 165 13.71 16.69 -5.71
C ALA A 165 14.12 15.73 -4.58
N ALA A 166 14.94 16.19 -3.63
CA ALA A 166 15.33 15.39 -2.46
C ALA A 166 14.15 15.06 -1.53
N LYS A 167 13.20 16.01 -1.37
CA LYS A 167 11.98 15.79 -0.56
C LYS A 167 10.95 14.90 -1.26
N LEU A 168 10.98 14.81 -2.59
CA LEU A 168 10.10 13.91 -3.36
C LEU A 168 10.54 12.44 -3.29
N CYS A 169 11.75 12.16 -2.83
CA CYS A 169 12.26 10.80 -2.77
C CYS A 169 11.46 9.95 -1.74
N PRO A 170 10.89 8.82 -2.13
CA PRO A 170 10.15 7.92 -1.25
C PRO A 170 11.04 7.11 -0.30
N GLU A 171 12.36 7.16 -0.49
CA GLU A 171 13.36 6.36 0.19
C GLU A 171 13.26 6.34 1.73
N PRO A 172 13.03 7.47 2.46
CA PRO A 172 13.08 7.44 3.90
C PRO A 172 12.12 6.43 4.53
N TYR A 173 10.92 6.28 3.98
CA TYR A 173 9.91 5.36 4.55
C TYR A 173 10.19 3.91 4.17
N TYR A 174 10.71 3.67 2.97
CA TYR A 174 11.14 2.35 2.55
C TYR A 174 12.30 1.85 3.41
N TYR A 175 13.37 2.65 3.56
CA TYR A 175 14.51 2.28 4.41
C TYR A 175 14.13 2.14 5.87
N TYR A 176 13.24 2.99 6.38
CA TYR A 176 12.72 2.86 7.73
C TYR A 176 12.09 1.48 7.96
N LEU A 177 11.26 1.02 7.03
CA LEU A 177 10.65 -0.30 7.14
C LEU A 177 11.65 -1.43 6.99
N GLN A 178 12.61 -1.30 6.07
CA GLN A 178 13.69 -2.27 5.90
C GLN A 178 14.49 -2.43 7.20
N GLN A 179 14.85 -1.34 7.86
CA GLN A 179 15.58 -1.37 9.11
C GLN A 179 14.76 -1.93 10.26
N ARG A 180 13.49 -1.51 10.37
CA ARG A 180 12.62 -1.89 11.48
C ARG A 180 12.16 -3.34 11.42
N PHE A 181 11.74 -3.80 10.26
CA PHE A 181 11.08 -5.11 10.11
C PHE A 181 11.99 -6.17 9.47
N LYS A 182 13.13 -5.78 8.90
CA LYS A 182 14.06 -6.68 8.19
C LYS A 182 13.31 -7.67 7.27
N PRO A 183 12.46 -7.19 6.36
CA PRO A 183 11.56 -8.04 5.58
C PRO A 183 12.33 -8.88 4.58
N VAL A 184 11.74 -10.02 4.21
CA VAL A 184 12.14 -10.74 3.01
C VAL A 184 11.62 -9.96 1.80
N THR A 185 12.53 -9.43 0.99
CA THR A 185 12.20 -8.67 -0.22
C THR A 185 12.22 -9.56 -1.45
N MET A 186 11.14 -9.49 -2.23
CA MET A 186 11.01 -10.20 -3.50
C MET A 186 10.70 -9.22 -4.63
N THR A 187 11.35 -9.38 -5.78
CA THR A 187 11.13 -8.52 -6.94
C THR A 187 10.26 -9.22 -7.98
N LEU A 188 9.24 -8.51 -8.48
CA LEU A 188 8.41 -8.99 -9.60
C LEU A 188 9.10 -8.60 -10.91
N CYS A 189 9.69 -9.57 -11.60
CA CYS A 189 10.52 -9.34 -12.79
C CYS A 189 9.74 -9.45 -14.12
N ARG A 190 8.45 -9.82 -14.09
CA ARG A 190 7.65 -9.99 -15.31
C ARG A 190 6.54 -8.96 -15.38
N ASN A 191 6.46 -8.27 -16.53
CA ASN A 191 5.37 -7.36 -16.83
C ASN A 191 4.35 -8.06 -17.74
N TYR A 192 3.10 -8.11 -17.28
CA TYR A 192 1.97 -8.71 -18.02
C TYR A 192 0.99 -7.65 -18.55
N ARG A 193 1.28 -6.36 -18.36
CA ARG A 193 0.38 -5.25 -18.67
C ARG A 193 0.79 -4.52 -19.94
N SER A 194 2.08 -4.19 -20.06
CA SER A 194 2.59 -3.28 -21.07
C SER A 194 3.36 -4.01 -22.17
N TYR A 195 3.29 -3.50 -23.38
CA TYR A 195 4.08 -4.01 -24.50
C TYR A 195 5.58 -3.75 -24.31
N PRO A 196 6.46 -4.56 -24.94
CA PRO A 196 7.91 -4.44 -24.80
C PRO A 196 8.45 -3.05 -25.15
N ASP A 197 7.90 -2.39 -26.17
CA ASP A 197 8.36 -1.08 -26.62
C ASP A 197 8.05 0.02 -25.58
N ILE A 198 6.89 -0.06 -24.92
CA ILE A 198 6.54 0.85 -23.83
C ILE A 198 7.49 0.66 -22.64
N LEU A 199 7.83 -0.60 -22.32
CA LEU A 199 8.78 -0.90 -21.24
C LEU A 199 10.18 -0.41 -21.56
N LYS A 200 10.62 -0.56 -22.83
CA LYS A 200 11.90 -0.06 -23.30
C LYS A 200 11.98 1.46 -23.15
N LEU A 201 10.96 2.19 -23.62
CA LEU A 201 10.87 3.63 -23.47
C LEU A 201 10.88 4.05 -21.98
N ALA A 202 10.06 3.44 -21.14
CA ALA A 202 10.04 3.72 -19.71
C ALA A 202 11.39 3.46 -19.04
N SER A 203 12.11 2.40 -19.43
CA SER A 203 13.44 2.09 -18.91
C SER A 203 14.49 3.15 -19.25
N GLU A 204 14.36 3.82 -20.39
CA GLU A 204 15.24 4.91 -20.79
C GLU A 204 15.12 6.12 -19.86
N PHE A 205 13.91 6.46 -19.41
CA PHE A 205 13.68 7.51 -18.42
C PHE A 205 14.19 7.17 -17.02
N LEU A 206 14.36 5.89 -16.71
CA LEU A 206 14.82 5.43 -15.38
C LEU A 206 16.34 5.28 -15.30
N LYS A 207 17.07 5.27 -16.42
CA LYS A 207 18.52 5.03 -16.47
C LYS A 207 19.33 6.02 -15.65
N ASP A 208 18.90 7.27 -15.58
CA ASP A 208 19.60 8.34 -14.86
C ASP A 208 19.10 8.53 -13.42
N LYS A 209 18.12 7.73 -12.99
CA LYS A 209 17.58 7.82 -11.64
C LYS A 209 18.19 6.72 -10.79
N THR A 210 19.17 7.08 -10.00
CA THR A 210 19.83 6.23 -8.99
C THR A 210 18.93 5.85 -7.80
N TYR A 211 17.65 5.59 -8.06
CA TYR A 211 16.71 5.11 -7.04
C TYR A 211 16.79 3.59 -6.98
N LEU A 212 17.50 3.10 -5.99
CA LEU A 212 17.76 1.70 -5.70
C LEU A 212 18.42 0.95 -6.88
N PRO A 213 19.44 0.13 -6.63
CA PRO A 213 19.89 -0.81 -7.62
C PRO A 213 18.70 -1.73 -7.92
N VAL A 214 17.96 -1.40 -8.98
CA VAL A 214 17.14 -2.39 -9.65
C VAL A 214 18.16 -3.40 -10.13
N SER A 215 18.33 -4.48 -9.40
CA SER A 215 19.13 -5.61 -9.84
C SER A 215 18.60 -5.96 -11.22
N ASP A 216 19.36 -5.64 -12.24
CA ASP A 216 19.18 -5.78 -13.67
C ASP A 216 17.84 -6.42 -14.06
N PRO A 217 16.81 -5.64 -14.37
CA PRO A 217 15.54 -6.20 -14.72
C PRO A 217 15.64 -6.70 -16.16
N LYS A 218 15.90 -7.96 -16.36
CA LYS A 218 15.39 -8.61 -17.55
C LYS A 218 13.87 -8.59 -17.46
N ILE A 219 13.26 -7.42 -17.67
CA ILE A 219 11.81 -7.25 -17.69
C ILE A 219 11.31 -7.96 -18.95
N ALA A 220 10.99 -9.24 -18.79
CA ALA A 220 10.34 -9.98 -19.84
C ALA A 220 8.88 -9.51 -19.90
N SER A 221 8.48 -8.87 -20.98
CA SER A 221 7.08 -8.62 -21.28
C SER A 221 6.45 -9.86 -21.91
N PHE A 222 5.30 -10.25 -21.38
CA PHE A 222 4.44 -11.32 -21.94
C PHE A 222 3.14 -10.76 -22.52
N ALA A 223 3.02 -9.44 -22.68
CA ALA A 223 1.87 -8.88 -23.39
C ALA A 223 1.86 -9.41 -24.83
N PRO A 224 0.72 -9.84 -25.37
CA PRO A 224 0.62 -10.28 -26.76
C PRO A 224 1.07 -9.15 -27.68
N LYS A 225 1.82 -9.47 -28.71
CA LYS A 225 2.19 -8.50 -29.76
C LYS A 225 0.92 -8.20 -30.56
N HIS A 226 0.25 -7.11 -30.26
CA HIS A 226 -0.77 -6.56 -31.13
C HIS A 226 -0.14 -5.52 -32.07
N GLU A 227 -0.48 -5.60 -33.37
CA GLU A 227 0.06 -4.74 -34.44
C GLU A 227 -0.29 -3.24 -34.31
N TYR A 228 -1.04 -2.85 -33.28
CA TYR A 228 -1.55 -1.48 -33.13
C TYR A 228 -0.68 -0.53 -32.27
N ALA A 229 0.49 -0.93 -31.86
CA ALA A 229 1.43 -0.03 -31.19
C ALA A 229 2.37 0.67 -32.20
N ARG A 230 1.82 1.22 -33.28
CA ARG A 230 2.52 2.20 -34.10
C ARG A 230 1.98 3.59 -33.73
N VAL A 231 2.70 4.30 -32.88
CA VAL A 231 2.66 5.76 -32.77
C VAL A 231 3.95 6.29 -33.34
#